data_92b16275b81d4836414e13f36dc66925
#
_entry.id   92b16275b81d4836414e13f36dc66925
#
_cell.length_a   1.000
_cell.length_b   1.000
_cell.length_c   1.000
_cell.angle_alpha   90.00
_cell.angle_beta   90.00
_cell.angle_gamma   90.00
#
_symmetry.space_group_name_H-M   'P 1'
#
loop_
_entity.id
_entity.type
_entity.pdbx_description
1 polymer ?
#
loop_
_entity_poly.entity_id
_entity_poly.type
_entity_poly.pdbx_seq_one_letter_code
_entity_poly.pdbx_strand_id
1 'polypeptide(L)'
;ALIENYSYYTGRIRLPFLSRYCNLQSYCEDCLDLHDSSCQLGLGACAEMAGVDFSEDDQHRALADVYLTLECMKAFYGKYPLKPYIKDAVCDEFYDRLLFKNHFVTDINSPDVDKSVMFFDCEDCGKPLVQLSKWRLHNKSFTAEFSCKYCRKKFNGRVSFKKKFDEVSVKKKLNEKKVEKKPETKEQVNTVSAN
;
A
#
# COMPACT_ATOMS: atom_id res chain seq x y z
N ALA A 1 6.26 15.94 9.27
CA ALA A 1 7.30 16.47 10.16
C ALA A 1 7.29 18.02 10.24
N LEU A 2 7.57 18.78 9.14
CA LEU A 2 7.70 20.27 9.21
C LEU A 2 6.43 20.94 9.76
N ILE A 3 5.25 20.61 9.23
CA ILE A 3 3.97 21.19 9.68
C ILE A 3 3.66 20.79 11.11
N GLU A 4 3.90 19.55 11.50
CA GLU A 4 3.68 19.05 12.87
C GLU A 4 4.58 19.81 13.86
N ASN A 5 5.87 19.98 13.54
CA ASN A 5 6.79 20.74 14.36
C ASN A 5 6.39 22.22 14.45
N TYR A 6 6.05 22.84 13.32
CA TYR A 6 5.59 24.22 13.30
C TYR A 6 4.32 24.41 14.14
N SER A 7 3.36 23.51 14.00
CA SER A 7 2.13 23.53 14.80
C SER A 7 2.40 23.34 16.29
N TYR A 8 3.32 22.46 16.65
CA TYR A 8 3.68 22.22 18.05
C TYR A 8 4.25 23.49 18.72
N TYR A 9 5.14 24.21 18.03
CA TYR A 9 5.77 25.41 18.61
C TYR A 9 4.94 26.69 18.48
N THR A 10 4.06 26.79 17.50
CA THR A 10 3.35 28.05 17.20
C THR A 10 1.84 28.00 17.40
N GLY A 11 1.29 26.81 17.58
CA GLY A 11 -0.16 26.58 17.58
C GLY A 11 -0.85 26.81 16.23
N ARG A 12 -0.08 26.98 15.15
CA ARG A 12 -0.58 27.26 13.80
C ARG A 12 -0.24 26.11 12.86
N ILE A 13 -1.19 25.70 12.03
CA ILE A 13 -0.99 24.63 11.03
C ILE A 13 -0.39 25.22 9.74
N ARG A 14 -0.86 26.40 9.31
CA ARG A 14 -0.42 27.03 8.05
C ARG A 14 0.99 27.61 8.17
N LEU A 15 1.85 27.22 7.24
CA LEU A 15 3.20 27.78 7.12
C LEU A 15 3.14 29.13 6.40
N PRO A 16 3.54 30.26 7.03
CA PRO A 16 3.36 31.59 6.44
C PRO A 16 4.22 31.85 5.20
N PHE A 17 5.26 31.05 5.00
CA PHE A 17 6.20 31.17 3.88
C PHE A 17 5.85 30.23 2.72
N LEU A 18 4.87 29.31 2.87
CA LEU A 18 4.52 28.33 1.86
C LEU A 18 3.24 28.76 1.13
N SER A 19 3.40 29.31 -0.06
CA SER A 19 2.27 29.68 -0.93
C SER A 19 2.00 28.64 -2.01
N ARG A 20 3.03 27.94 -2.47
CA ARG A 20 2.95 26.93 -3.53
C ARG A 20 3.76 25.71 -3.17
N TYR A 21 3.31 24.56 -3.63
CA TYR A 21 3.93 23.26 -3.39
C TYR A 21 3.95 22.43 -4.67
N CYS A 22 5.05 21.73 -4.90
CA CYS A 22 5.15 20.73 -5.96
C CYS A 22 5.66 19.42 -5.36
N ASN A 23 4.97 18.30 -5.63
CA ASN A 23 5.49 16.98 -5.33
C ASN A 23 6.46 16.56 -6.43
N LEU A 24 7.75 16.69 -6.17
CA LEU A 24 8.78 16.37 -7.15
C LEU A 24 8.78 14.88 -7.52
N GLN A 25 8.49 13.98 -6.59
CA GLN A 25 8.42 12.54 -6.86
C GLN A 25 7.41 12.24 -7.96
N SER A 26 6.16 12.73 -7.84
CA SER A 26 5.14 12.53 -8.87
C SER A 26 5.54 13.17 -10.20
N TYR A 27 6.19 14.31 -10.16
CA TYR A 27 6.71 14.96 -11.37
C TYR A 27 7.78 14.12 -12.07
N CYS A 28 8.73 13.54 -11.33
CA CYS A 28 9.76 12.68 -11.87
C CYS A 28 9.20 11.34 -12.38
N GLU A 29 8.26 10.74 -11.66
CA GLU A 29 7.57 9.51 -12.08
C GLU A 29 6.91 9.71 -13.45
N ASP A 30 6.20 10.81 -13.65
CA ASP A 30 5.55 11.14 -14.92
C ASP A 30 6.58 11.44 -16.03
N CYS A 31 7.66 12.17 -15.71
CA CYS A 31 8.73 12.44 -16.67
C CYS A 31 9.46 11.17 -17.14
N LEU A 32 9.44 10.12 -16.35
CA LEU A 32 10.06 8.82 -16.63
C LEU A 32 9.06 7.76 -17.13
N ASP A 33 7.79 8.13 -17.39
CA ASP A 33 6.71 7.24 -17.81
C ASP A 33 6.48 6.04 -16.87
N LEU A 34 6.64 6.26 -15.55
CA LEU A 34 6.53 5.21 -14.52
C LEU A 34 5.12 5.09 -13.90
N HIS A 35 4.07 5.39 -14.67
CA HIS A 35 2.68 5.43 -14.19
C HIS A 35 2.16 4.09 -13.65
N ASP A 36 2.67 2.97 -14.14
CA ASP A 36 2.22 1.61 -13.78
C ASP A 36 3.06 0.94 -12.69
N SER A 37 4.04 1.63 -12.13
CA SER A 37 4.88 1.03 -11.09
C SER A 37 4.09 0.89 -9.78
N SER A 38 3.98 -0.32 -9.26
CA SER A 38 3.37 -0.59 -7.95
C SER A 38 4.19 -0.05 -6.78
N CYS A 39 5.39 0.43 -7.04
CA CYS A 39 6.34 0.99 -6.08
C CYS A 39 6.56 2.48 -6.35
N GLN A 40 6.58 3.28 -5.29
CA GLN A 40 6.98 4.69 -5.38
C GLN A 40 8.46 4.79 -5.75
N LEU A 41 8.79 5.71 -6.66
CA LEU A 41 10.16 6.01 -7.04
C LEU A 41 10.91 6.64 -5.85
N GLY A 42 11.96 5.96 -5.36
CA GLY A 42 12.86 6.54 -4.35
C GLY A 42 13.75 7.64 -4.94
N LEU A 43 14.25 8.54 -4.08
CA LEU A 43 15.09 9.67 -4.54
C LEU A 43 16.38 9.19 -5.22
N GLY A 44 17.04 8.15 -4.69
CA GLY A 44 18.23 7.57 -5.30
C GLY A 44 17.95 6.99 -6.68
N ALA A 45 16.88 6.18 -6.82
CA ALA A 45 16.47 5.63 -8.11
C ALA A 45 16.08 6.73 -9.12
N CYS A 46 15.45 7.82 -8.65
CA CYS A 46 15.17 8.99 -9.47
C CYS A 46 16.46 9.64 -9.99
N ALA A 47 17.48 9.78 -9.14
CA ALA A 47 18.78 10.36 -9.49
C ALA A 47 19.52 9.51 -10.52
N GLU A 48 19.59 8.19 -10.31
CA GLU A 48 20.17 7.25 -11.29
C GLU A 48 19.50 7.35 -12.67
N MET A 49 18.17 7.32 -12.71
CA MET A 49 17.41 7.42 -13.96
C MET A 49 17.52 8.82 -14.61
N ALA A 50 17.74 9.86 -13.82
CA ALA A 50 17.98 11.23 -14.29
C ALA A 50 19.42 11.47 -14.76
N GLY A 51 20.34 10.52 -14.52
CA GLY A 51 21.78 10.66 -14.79
C GLY A 51 22.46 11.65 -13.85
N VAL A 52 21.98 11.76 -12.61
CA VAL A 52 22.56 12.61 -11.56
C VAL A 52 23.50 11.77 -10.70
N ASP A 53 24.75 12.18 -10.64
CA ASP A 53 25.73 11.53 -9.77
C ASP A 53 25.48 11.89 -8.30
N PHE A 54 25.48 10.89 -7.43
CA PHE A 54 25.36 11.07 -5.98
C PHE A 54 26.09 9.94 -5.23
N SER A 55 26.45 10.21 -3.97
CA SER A 55 27.04 9.20 -3.08
C SER A 55 25.97 8.53 -2.24
N GLU A 56 25.93 7.20 -2.24
CA GLU A 56 25.01 6.42 -1.38
C GLU A 56 25.28 6.65 0.11
N ASP A 57 26.55 6.92 0.48
CA ASP A 57 26.93 7.19 1.88
C ASP A 57 26.34 8.49 2.43
N ASP A 58 25.95 9.42 1.56
CA ASP A 58 25.34 10.70 1.92
C ASP A 58 23.81 10.63 1.96
N GLN A 59 23.19 9.56 1.47
CA GLN A 59 21.75 9.37 1.56
C GLN A 59 21.27 9.34 3.02
N HIS A 60 20.03 9.81 3.23
CA HIS A 60 19.39 9.94 4.55
C HIS A 60 19.97 11.04 5.43
N ARG A 61 20.81 11.92 4.89
CA ARG A 61 21.18 13.18 5.50
C ARG A 61 20.31 14.29 4.93
N ALA A 62 19.53 14.95 5.76
CA ALA A 62 18.49 15.90 5.33
C ALA A 62 18.98 16.94 4.32
N LEU A 63 20.23 17.45 4.48
CA LEU A 63 20.79 18.43 3.56
C LEU A 63 21.20 17.80 2.22
N ALA A 64 21.79 16.62 2.24
CA ALA A 64 22.17 15.90 1.02
C ALA A 64 20.92 15.52 0.21
N ASP A 65 19.85 15.05 0.87
CA ASP A 65 18.58 14.75 0.23
C ASP A 65 17.97 15.99 -0.43
N VAL A 66 18.10 17.18 0.19
CA VAL A 66 17.63 18.44 -0.41
C VAL A 66 18.43 18.77 -1.67
N TYR A 67 19.76 18.66 -1.64
CA TYR A 67 20.59 18.91 -2.84
C TYR A 67 20.30 17.91 -3.94
N LEU A 68 20.19 16.61 -3.61
CA LEU A 68 19.86 15.59 -4.58
C LEU A 68 18.48 15.83 -5.23
N THR A 69 17.51 16.23 -4.41
CA THR A 69 16.17 16.63 -4.87
C THR A 69 16.24 17.79 -5.88
N LEU A 70 17.08 18.79 -5.61
CA LEU A 70 17.30 19.94 -6.49
C LEU A 70 17.95 19.52 -7.82
N GLU A 71 18.94 18.65 -7.78
CA GLU A 71 19.62 18.16 -9.00
C GLU A 71 18.68 17.31 -9.86
N CYS A 72 17.88 16.42 -9.25
CA CYS A 72 16.82 15.71 -9.96
C CYS A 72 15.83 16.68 -10.63
N MET A 73 15.40 17.72 -9.91
CA MET A 73 14.52 18.74 -10.49
C MET A 73 15.17 19.43 -11.69
N LYS A 74 16.44 19.81 -11.60
CA LYS A 74 17.18 20.48 -12.69
C LYS A 74 17.28 19.58 -13.93
N ALA A 75 17.46 18.26 -13.76
CA ALA A 75 17.58 17.31 -14.85
C ALA A 75 16.30 17.25 -15.74
N PHE A 76 15.14 17.46 -15.15
CA PHE A 76 13.85 17.42 -15.85
C PHE A 76 13.29 18.82 -16.18
N TYR A 77 13.71 19.86 -15.44
CA TYR A 77 13.22 21.23 -15.62
C TYR A 77 13.47 21.72 -17.06
N GLY A 78 12.43 22.24 -17.69
CA GLY A 78 12.49 22.71 -19.06
C GLY A 78 12.29 21.63 -20.14
N LYS A 79 12.38 20.34 -19.78
CA LYS A 79 12.02 19.21 -20.69
C LYS A 79 10.53 18.89 -20.61
N TYR A 80 9.96 19.01 -19.42
CA TYR A 80 8.57 18.71 -19.13
C TYR A 80 7.89 19.89 -18.41
N PRO A 81 6.58 20.14 -18.65
CA PRO A 81 5.87 21.24 -18.02
C PRO A 81 5.67 20.98 -16.51
N LEU A 82 6.24 21.83 -15.65
CA LEU A 82 6.11 21.74 -14.20
C LEU A 82 4.76 22.27 -13.68
N LYS A 83 4.14 23.21 -14.40
CA LYS A 83 2.93 23.92 -13.96
C LYS A 83 1.78 23.01 -13.48
N PRO A 84 1.45 21.87 -14.11
CA PRO A 84 0.38 20.98 -13.67
C PRO A 84 0.61 20.37 -12.27
N TYR A 85 1.88 20.30 -11.84
CA TYR A 85 2.28 19.70 -10.56
C TYR A 85 2.34 20.70 -9.41
N ILE A 86 2.21 22.01 -9.72
CA ILE A 86 2.22 23.07 -8.72
C ILE A 86 0.82 23.18 -8.13
N LYS A 87 0.72 22.98 -6.82
CA LYS A 87 -0.51 23.09 -6.02
C LYS A 87 -0.49 24.36 -5.19
N ASP A 88 -1.67 24.92 -4.94
CA ASP A 88 -1.87 26.00 -3.98
C ASP A 88 -1.72 25.44 -2.56
N ALA A 89 -0.85 26.03 -1.76
CA ALA A 89 -0.57 25.65 -0.38
C ALA A 89 -1.16 26.64 0.64
N VAL A 90 -2.01 27.58 0.24
CA VAL A 90 -2.68 28.50 1.18
C VAL A 90 -4.09 28.03 1.55
N CYS A 91 -4.67 27.05 0.84
CA CYS A 91 -5.99 26.50 1.13
C CYS A 91 -5.98 25.47 2.27
N ASP A 92 -7.08 25.35 3.00
CA ASP A 92 -7.21 24.37 4.10
C ASP A 92 -7.11 22.95 3.61
N GLU A 93 -7.67 22.62 2.46
CA GLU A 93 -7.63 21.28 1.86
C GLU A 93 -6.20 20.77 1.67
N PHE A 94 -5.23 21.63 1.34
CA PHE A 94 -3.83 21.27 1.23
C PHE A 94 -3.29 20.74 2.56
N TYR A 95 -3.58 21.42 3.67
CA TYR A 95 -3.14 21.02 5.01
C TYR A 95 -3.90 19.81 5.52
N ASP A 96 -5.20 19.73 5.29
CA ASP A 96 -6.02 18.57 5.66
C ASP A 96 -5.49 17.31 5.00
N ARG A 97 -5.15 17.39 3.71
CA ARG A 97 -4.54 16.29 2.96
C ARG A 97 -3.17 15.86 3.53
N LEU A 98 -2.31 16.82 3.87
CA LEU A 98 -0.97 16.54 4.43
C LEU A 98 -1.02 15.98 5.84
N LEU A 99 -2.01 16.37 6.64
CA LEU A 99 -2.21 15.91 8.02
C LEU A 99 -3.00 14.60 8.09
N PHE A 100 -3.71 14.24 7.02
CA PHE A 100 -4.49 13.02 6.99
C PHE A 100 -3.60 11.79 7.13
N LYS A 101 -3.87 11.00 8.17
CA LYS A 101 -3.15 9.75 8.42
C LYS A 101 -3.89 8.58 7.79
N ASN A 102 -3.30 8.00 6.75
CA ASN A 102 -3.85 6.80 6.14
C ASN A 102 -3.98 5.68 7.17
N HIS A 103 -5.13 5.05 7.24
CA HIS A 103 -5.39 3.96 8.17
C HIS A 103 -6.15 2.81 7.52
N PHE A 104 -6.04 1.61 8.11
CA PHE A 104 -6.82 0.47 7.67
C PHE A 104 -8.20 0.51 8.33
N VAL A 105 -9.24 0.20 7.54
CA VAL A 105 -10.60 0.05 8.03
C VAL A 105 -10.70 -1.29 8.75
N THR A 106 -11.09 -1.26 10.02
CA THR A 106 -11.18 -2.45 10.89
C THR A 106 -12.60 -2.86 11.24
N ASP A 107 -13.58 -1.99 10.95
CA ASP A 107 -15.00 -2.31 11.07
C ASP A 107 -15.59 -2.67 9.71
N ILE A 108 -16.10 -3.90 9.59
CA ILE A 108 -16.72 -4.40 8.35
C ILE A 108 -18.03 -3.68 8.00
N ASN A 109 -18.64 -2.98 8.95
CA ASN A 109 -19.85 -2.19 8.75
C ASN A 109 -19.57 -0.71 8.46
N SER A 110 -18.31 -0.32 8.40
CA SER A 110 -17.92 1.03 8.01
C SER A 110 -18.45 1.36 6.60
N PRO A 111 -18.91 2.59 6.35
CA PRO A 111 -19.29 3.04 5.00
C PRO A 111 -18.13 2.98 4.00
N ASP A 112 -16.89 2.95 4.48
CA ASP A 112 -15.69 2.81 3.65
C ASP A 112 -15.44 1.36 3.18
N VAL A 113 -16.28 0.39 3.60
CA VAL A 113 -16.19 -1.02 3.16
C VAL A 113 -17.18 -1.29 2.05
N ASP A 114 -16.68 -1.37 0.83
CA ASP A 114 -17.47 -1.89 -0.30
C ASP A 114 -17.55 -3.41 -0.22
N LYS A 115 -18.73 -3.92 0.20
CA LYS A 115 -18.98 -5.37 0.29
C LYS A 115 -19.04 -6.06 -1.07
N SER A 116 -19.26 -5.31 -2.16
CA SER A 116 -19.31 -5.88 -3.51
C SER A 116 -17.98 -6.48 -3.96
N VAL A 117 -16.86 -5.95 -3.43
CA VAL A 117 -15.52 -6.45 -3.75
C VAL A 117 -15.09 -7.66 -2.90
N MET A 118 -15.89 -8.07 -1.92
CA MET A 118 -15.55 -9.15 -0.98
C MET A 118 -15.93 -10.55 -1.49
N PHE A 119 -16.22 -10.69 -2.79
CA PHE A 119 -16.45 -11.96 -3.46
C PHE A 119 -15.23 -12.41 -4.24
N PHE A 120 -15.10 -13.72 -4.44
CA PHE A 120 -13.98 -14.32 -5.16
C PHE A 120 -14.49 -15.34 -6.16
N ASP A 121 -13.77 -15.46 -7.26
CA ASP A 121 -13.92 -16.52 -8.24
C ASP A 121 -12.80 -17.55 -8.08
N CYS A 122 -13.05 -18.78 -8.45
CA CYS A 122 -12.07 -19.85 -8.40
C CYS A 122 -10.99 -19.62 -9.47
N GLU A 123 -9.72 -19.61 -9.07
CA GLU A 123 -8.59 -19.42 -9.99
C GLU A 123 -8.45 -20.53 -11.03
N ASP A 124 -8.94 -21.77 -10.73
CA ASP A 124 -8.83 -22.91 -11.64
C ASP A 124 -9.98 -22.97 -12.67
N CYS A 125 -11.22 -22.65 -12.28
CA CYS A 125 -12.39 -22.86 -13.15
C CYS A 125 -13.21 -21.58 -13.40
N GLY A 126 -12.81 -20.44 -12.85
CA GLY A 126 -13.47 -19.14 -13.03
C GLY A 126 -14.90 -19.05 -12.44
N LYS A 127 -15.33 -20.04 -11.68
CA LYS A 127 -16.69 -20.04 -11.09
C LYS A 127 -16.70 -19.35 -9.72
N PRO A 128 -17.82 -18.69 -9.36
CA PRO A 128 -17.94 -18.03 -8.06
C PRO A 128 -17.70 -19.00 -6.90
N LEU A 129 -16.94 -18.56 -5.91
CA LEU A 129 -16.69 -19.28 -4.69
C LEU A 129 -17.83 -19.09 -3.70
N VAL A 130 -18.12 -20.14 -2.91
CA VAL A 130 -19.08 -20.08 -1.81
C VAL A 130 -18.35 -19.78 -0.51
N GLN A 131 -18.78 -18.73 0.18
CA GLN A 131 -18.26 -18.37 1.49
C GLN A 131 -18.71 -19.40 2.54
N LEU A 132 -17.74 -19.95 3.30
CA LEU A 132 -17.99 -20.96 4.33
C LEU A 132 -18.00 -20.38 5.76
N SER A 133 -17.32 -19.26 5.98
CA SER A 133 -17.23 -18.65 7.31
C SER A 133 -17.57 -17.15 7.26
N LYS A 134 -17.98 -16.60 8.40
CA LYS A 134 -18.13 -15.15 8.54
C LYS A 134 -16.77 -14.48 8.38
N TRP A 135 -16.77 -13.25 7.88
CA TRP A 135 -15.58 -12.41 7.83
C TRP A 135 -15.07 -12.11 9.24
N ARG A 136 -13.75 -12.25 9.43
CA ARG A 136 -13.06 -11.92 10.68
C ARG A 136 -11.91 -11.00 10.39
N LEU A 137 -11.71 -10.00 11.25
CA LEU A 137 -10.54 -9.13 11.17
C LEU A 137 -9.29 -9.87 11.66
N HIS A 138 -8.25 -9.87 10.83
CA HIS A 138 -6.93 -10.39 11.17
C HIS A 138 -5.84 -9.54 10.50
N ASN A 139 -4.90 -9.01 11.30
CA ASN A 139 -3.79 -8.20 10.80
C ASN A 139 -4.21 -7.13 9.78
N LYS A 140 -5.13 -6.23 10.17
CA LYS A 140 -5.62 -5.12 9.34
C LYS A 140 -6.32 -5.56 8.02
N SER A 141 -6.79 -6.79 7.97
CA SER A 141 -7.49 -7.34 6.79
C SER A 141 -8.66 -8.21 7.26
N PHE A 142 -9.72 -8.25 6.48
CA PHE A 142 -10.81 -9.19 6.68
C PHE A 142 -10.47 -10.50 6.01
N THR A 143 -10.69 -11.62 6.70
CA THR A 143 -10.43 -12.97 6.21
C THR A 143 -11.67 -13.83 6.35
N ALA A 144 -11.94 -14.68 5.35
CA ALA A 144 -12.99 -15.69 5.37
C ALA A 144 -12.59 -16.92 4.57
N GLU A 145 -13.21 -18.05 4.89
CA GLU A 145 -13.01 -19.30 4.17
C GLU A 145 -14.03 -19.43 3.03
N PHE A 146 -13.56 -19.97 1.94
CA PHE A 146 -14.33 -20.19 0.72
C PHE A 146 -14.16 -21.61 0.19
N SER A 147 -15.11 -22.08 -0.60
CA SER A 147 -14.98 -23.33 -1.35
C SER A 147 -15.51 -23.17 -2.77
N CYS A 148 -14.89 -23.91 -3.69
CA CYS A 148 -15.42 -24.09 -5.02
C CYS A 148 -16.31 -25.34 -5.07
N LYS A 149 -17.57 -25.18 -5.47
CA LYS A 149 -18.49 -26.34 -5.63
C LYS A 149 -18.08 -27.26 -6.76
N TYR A 150 -17.36 -26.73 -7.77
CA TYR A 150 -16.97 -27.48 -8.97
C TYR A 150 -15.64 -28.21 -8.79
N CYS A 151 -14.60 -27.51 -8.33
CA CYS A 151 -13.26 -28.06 -8.11
C CYS A 151 -13.08 -28.72 -6.75
N ARG A 152 -14.04 -28.56 -5.82
CA ARG A 152 -14.02 -29.05 -4.43
C ARG A 152 -12.82 -28.54 -3.59
N LYS A 153 -12.11 -27.53 -4.10
CA LYS A 153 -11.00 -26.88 -3.41
C LYS A 153 -11.49 -25.89 -2.37
N LYS A 154 -10.68 -25.72 -1.32
CA LYS A 154 -10.91 -24.73 -0.25
C LYS A 154 -9.89 -23.61 -0.35
N PHE A 155 -10.35 -22.39 -0.08
CA PHE A 155 -9.54 -21.19 -0.18
C PHE A 155 -9.69 -20.33 1.07
N ASN A 156 -8.67 -19.50 1.31
CA ASN A 156 -8.69 -18.44 2.32
C ASN A 156 -8.69 -17.10 1.57
N GLY A 157 -9.82 -16.41 1.57
CA GLY A 157 -9.96 -15.08 0.99
C GLY A 157 -9.54 -14.01 2.00
N ARG A 158 -8.80 -13.03 1.54
CA ARG A 158 -8.35 -11.89 2.33
C ARG A 158 -8.61 -10.59 1.58
N VAL A 159 -9.26 -9.63 2.25
CA VAL A 159 -9.52 -8.30 1.71
C VAL A 159 -9.10 -7.25 2.73
N SER A 160 -8.39 -6.23 2.30
CA SER A 160 -8.05 -5.09 3.14
C SER A 160 -8.47 -3.79 2.48
N PHE A 161 -9.01 -2.89 3.28
CA PHE A 161 -9.43 -1.56 2.89
C PHE A 161 -8.52 -0.55 3.61
N LYS A 162 -7.83 0.28 2.84
CA LYS A 162 -6.99 1.33 3.40
C LYS A 162 -7.56 2.69 3.02
N LYS A 163 -8.07 3.41 4.01
CA LYS A 163 -8.58 4.76 3.85
C LYS A 163 -7.42 5.71 3.60
N LYS A 164 -7.46 6.40 2.48
CA LYS A 164 -6.64 7.55 2.11
C LYS A 164 -7.53 8.80 2.14
N PHE A 165 -6.94 9.97 1.95
CA PHE A 165 -7.69 11.23 2.00
C PHE A 165 -8.89 11.23 1.04
N ASP A 166 -8.67 10.91 -0.24
CA ASP A 166 -9.70 10.98 -1.28
C ASP A 166 -10.35 9.64 -1.62
N GLU A 167 -9.75 8.52 -1.23
CA GLU A 167 -10.16 7.21 -1.72
C GLU A 167 -9.99 6.11 -0.68
N VAL A 168 -10.62 4.98 -0.94
CA VAL A 168 -10.37 3.74 -0.22
C VAL A 168 -9.66 2.76 -1.15
N SER A 169 -8.40 2.47 -0.85
CA SER A 169 -7.62 1.48 -1.60
C SER A 169 -7.97 0.08 -1.12
N VAL A 170 -8.31 -0.81 -2.05
CA VAL A 170 -8.69 -2.19 -1.77
C VAL A 170 -7.60 -3.15 -2.27
N LYS A 171 -7.17 -4.08 -1.40
CA LYS A 171 -6.29 -5.19 -1.80
C LYS A 171 -6.99 -6.52 -1.51
N LYS A 172 -7.05 -7.38 -2.52
CA LYS A 172 -7.65 -8.72 -2.44
C LYS A 172 -6.55 -9.77 -2.61
N LYS A 173 -6.67 -10.86 -1.89
CA LYS A 173 -5.82 -12.04 -2.05
C LYS A 173 -6.61 -13.30 -1.78
N LEU A 174 -6.45 -14.30 -2.64
CA LEU A 174 -7.01 -15.63 -2.48
C LEU A 174 -5.83 -16.61 -2.34
N ASN A 175 -5.89 -17.51 -1.36
CA ASN A 175 -4.87 -18.54 -1.19
C ASN A 175 -5.57 -19.90 -1.07
N GLU A 176 -5.12 -20.89 -1.83
CA GLU A 176 -5.60 -22.27 -1.69
C GLU A 176 -5.17 -22.84 -0.34
N LYS A 177 -6.12 -23.45 0.40
CA LYS A 177 -5.82 -24.20 1.61
C LYS A 177 -5.25 -25.55 1.22
N LYS A 178 -3.97 -25.80 1.48
CA LYS A 178 -3.40 -27.14 1.39
C LYS A 178 -4.05 -28.02 2.45
N VAL A 179 -4.65 -29.13 2.04
CA VAL A 179 -5.19 -30.14 2.96
C VAL A 179 -3.99 -30.77 3.67
N GLU A 180 -3.78 -30.47 4.93
CA GLU A 180 -2.84 -31.24 5.76
C GLU A 180 -3.37 -32.67 5.85
N LYS A 181 -2.64 -33.63 5.25
CA LYS A 181 -2.88 -35.04 5.49
C LYS A 181 -2.57 -35.29 6.97
N LYS A 182 -3.60 -35.68 7.74
CA LYS A 182 -3.40 -36.18 9.10
C LYS A 182 -2.37 -37.31 9.03
N PRO A 183 -1.37 -37.33 9.91
CA PRO A 183 -0.47 -38.49 10.00
C PRO A 183 -1.29 -39.73 10.36
N GLU A 184 -1.20 -40.76 9.55
CA GLU A 184 -1.75 -42.08 9.85
C GLU A 184 -1.11 -42.59 11.15
N THR A 185 -1.94 -42.78 12.17
CA THR A 185 -1.53 -43.41 13.42
C THR A 185 -1.17 -44.85 13.09
N LYS A 186 0.11 -45.17 13.10
CA LYS A 186 0.58 -46.56 13.02
C LYS A 186 0.15 -47.26 14.28
N GLU A 187 -0.83 -48.14 14.19
CA GLU A 187 -1.13 -49.13 15.22
C GLU A 187 0.09 -50.02 15.43
N GLN A 188 0.66 -49.95 16.61
CA GLN A 188 1.70 -50.88 17.06
C GLN A 188 0.98 -52.20 17.39
N VAL A 189 1.16 -53.22 16.53
CA VAL A 189 0.81 -54.58 16.82
C VAL A 189 1.80 -55.09 17.85
N ASN A 190 1.38 -55.17 19.10
CA ASN A 190 2.11 -55.87 20.14
C ASN A 190 1.99 -57.38 19.92
N THR A 191 3.00 -57.99 19.34
CA THR A 191 3.18 -59.44 19.39
C THR A 191 3.66 -59.84 20.78
N VAL A 192 2.77 -60.41 21.56
CA VAL A 192 3.14 -61.13 22.80
C VAL A 192 3.75 -62.46 22.37
N SER A 193 5.06 -62.63 22.65
CA SER A 193 5.72 -63.93 22.58
C SER A 193 5.68 -64.56 23.97
N ALA A 194 4.99 -65.66 24.07
CA ALA A 194 5.08 -66.59 25.20
C ALA A 194 6.37 -67.43 25.07
N ASN A 195 7.19 -67.43 26.11
CA ASN A 195 7.84 -68.60 26.73
C ASN A 195 8.59 -68.17 28.01
#